data_f69d36934ecda250e22c8af89cac4005
#
_entry.id   f69d36934ecda250e22c8af89cac4005
#
_cell.length_a   1.000
_cell.length_b   1.000
_cell.length_c   1.000
_cell.angle_alpha   90.00
_cell.angle_beta   90.00
_cell.angle_gamma   90.00
#
_symmetry.space_group_name_H-M   'P 1'
#
loop_
_entity.id
_entity.type
_entity.pdbx_description
1 polymer ?
#
loop_
_entity_poly.entity_id
_entity_poly.type
_entity_poly.pdbx_seq_one_letter_code
_entity_poly.pdbx_strand_id
1 'polypeptide(L)'
;MPTNVTRCPISSKIPPFELLSRHCADILASEGMDIERRCIQHGTTSVAEHSLSVTLAGCALAQRLRIPVNERALLRGMLLHDYFLYDWHVPDPSHRFHGFRHPGFARANAVRDFGVDRLEQNMIARHMFPLTPIPPSSREGWILCVVDKYVATRETIGGFVRRHLLRRASIASRGGERTHA
;
A
#
# COMPACT_ATOMS: atom_id res chain seq x y z
N MET A 1 -18.70 -12.06 20.61
CA MET A 1 -19.83 -11.35 20.00
C MET A 1 -19.36 -10.82 18.66
N PRO A 2 -19.98 -11.12 17.51
CA PRO A 2 -19.64 -10.46 16.26
C PRO A 2 -20.03 -8.99 16.41
N THR A 3 -19.04 -8.10 16.34
CA THR A 3 -19.29 -6.66 16.26
C THR A 3 -20.08 -6.42 14.98
N ASN A 4 -21.27 -5.88 15.11
CA ASN A 4 -22.13 -5.55 13.97
C ASN A 4 -21.46 -4.40 13.21
N VAL A 5 -20.61 -4.75 12.23
CA VAL A 5 -19.85 -3.77 11.44
C VAL A 5 -20.81 -3.13 10.45
N THR A 6 -21.23 -1.92 10.71
CA THR A 6 -22.06 -1.15 9.77
C THR A 6 -21.30 -0.94 8.48
N ARG A 7 -21.88 -1.40 7.37
CA ARG A 7 -21.36 -1.23 6.01
C ARG A 7 -22.35 -0.44 5.17
N CYS A 8 -21.86 0.61 4.53
CA CYS A 8 -22.64 1.39 3.56
C CYS A 8 -21.75 1.76 2.36
N PRO A 9 -22.33 2.06 1.20
CA PRO A 9 -21.58 2.62 0.09
C PRO A 9 -20.96 3.96 0.49
N ILE A 10 -19.67 4.13 0.20
CA ILE A 10 -18.99 5.41 0.39
C ILE A 10 -19.57 6.44 -0.58
N SER A 11 -19.88 7.63 -0.09
CA SER A 11 -20.41 8.71 -0.93
C SER A 11 -19.42 9.12 -2.02
N SER A 12 -19.84 9.07 -3.27
CA SER A 12 -19.04 9.56 -4.40
C SER A 12 -18.89 11.09 -4.45
N LYS A 13 -19.63 11.81 -3.60
CA LYS A 13 -19.53 13.27 -3.48
C LYS A 13 -18.36 13.73 -2.64
N ILE A 14 -17.78 12.82 -1.81
CA ILE A 14 -16.64 13.14 -0.95
C ILE A 14 -15.37 12.64 -1.63
N PRO A 15 -14.39 13.53 -1.89
CA PRO A 15 -13.13 13.11 -2.48
C PRO A 15 -12.39 12.09 -1.60
N PRO A 16 -11.72 11.07 -2.17
CA PRO A 16 -10.94 10.09 -1.41
C PRO A 16 -9.92 10.70 -0.45
N PHE A 17 -9.30 11.81 -0.82
CA PHE A 17 -8.34 12.51 0.02
C PHE A 17 -8.97 13.10 1.30
N GLU A 18 -10.19 13.62 1.21
CA GLU A 18 -10.92 14.12 2.39
C GLU A 18 -11.27 13.00 3.36
N LEU A 19 -11.69 11.85 2.83
CA LEU A 19 -11.96 10.66 3.63
C LEU A 19 -10.69 10.12 4.31
N LEU A 20 -9.57 10.14 3.59
CA LEU A 20 -8.27 9.76 4.13
C LEU A 20 -7.89 10.67 5.31
N SER A 21 -7.99 11.99 5.15
CA SER A 21 -7.71 12.96 6.22
C SER A 21 -8.63 12.77 7.44
N ARG A 22 -9.89 12.41 7.21
CA ARG A 22 -10.88 12.17 8.27
C ARG A 22 -10.57 10.95 9.12
N HIS A 23 -10.11 9.85 8.49
CA HIS A 23 -9.97 8.56 9.14
C HIS A 23 -8.54 8.14 9.46
N CYS A 24 -7.56 8.80 8.87
CA CYS A 24 -6.15 8.38 8.92
C CYS A 24 -5.19 9.50 9.33
N ALA A 25 -5.68 10.64 9.84
CA ALA A 25 -4.81 11.77 10.23
C ALA A 25 -3.76 11.36 11.27
N ASP A 26 -4.14 10.52 12.24
CA ASP A 26 -3.26 9.95 13.26
C ASP A 26 -2.14 9.11 12.64
N ILE A 27 -2.46 8.28 11.64
CA ILE A 27 -1.48 7.43 10.95
C ILE A 27 -0.53 8.30 10.13
N LEU A 28 -1.08 9.23 9.34
CA LEU A 28 -0.28 10.10 8.46
C LEU A 28 0.74 10.97 9.19
N ALA A 29 0.45 11.33 10.45
CA ALA A 29 1.30 12.14 11.31
C ALA A 29 2.22 11.32 12.22
N SER A 30 2.25 9.99 12.09
CA SER A 30 3.02 9.12 12.97
C SER A 30 4.50 8.99 12.59
N GLU A 31 5.35 8.71 13.57
CA GLU A 31 6.77 8.38 13.34
C GLU A 31 6.95 7.16 12.44
N GLY A 32 6.05 6.17 12.53
CA GLY A 32 6.06 4.99 11.67
C GLY A 32 5.87 5.35 10.20
N MET A 33 4.98 6.29 9.89
CA MET A 33 4.81 6.80 8.54
C MET A 33 6.06 7.56 8.04
N ASP A 34 6.81 8.22 8.94
CA ASP A 34 8.09 8.83 8.59
C ASP A 34 9.18 7.79 8.28
N ILE A 35 9.15 6.63 8.94
CA ILE A 35 10.01 5.48 8.60
C ILE A 35 9.64 4.98 7.20
N GLU A 36 8.36 4.77 6.91
CA GLU A 36 7.90 4.27 5.60
C GLU A 36 8.21 5.22 4.44
N ARG A 37 8.26 6.54 4.68
CA ARG A 37 8.70 7.52 3.65
C ARG A 37 10.16 7.33 3.25
N ARG A 38 11.00 6.75 4.12
CA ARG A 38 12.42 6.50 3.87
C ARG A 38 12.71 5.11 3.30
N CYS A 39 11.78 4.16 3.46
CA CYS A 39 11.92 2.81 2.95
C CYS A 39 11.35 2.71 1.53
N ILE A 40 12.08 2.08 0.62
CA ILE A 40 11.63 1.89 -0.77
C ILE A 40 10.76 0.63 -0.85
N GLN A 41 9.62 0.71 -1.55
CA GLN A 41 8.75 -0.42 -1.80
C GLN A 41 8.99 -0.99 -3.20
N HIS A 42 8.81 -0.19 -4.25
CA HIS A 42 8.98 -0.62 -5.63
C HIS A 42 9.67 0.48 -6.46
N GLY A 43 10.77 0.13 -7.11
CA GLY A 43 11.47 1.05 -8.02
C GLY A 43 12.03 2.29 -7.32
N THR A 44 11.31 3.40 -7.34
CA THR A 44 11.62 4.66 -6.65
C THR A 44 10.50 5.09 -5.70
N THR A 45 9.45 4.28 -5.55
CA THR A 45 8.29 4.55 -4.73
C THR A 45 8.57 4.10 -3.30
N SER A 46 8.36 4.95 -2.32
CA SER A 46 8.46 4.59 -0.90
C SER A 46 7.26 3.75 -0.45
N VAL A 47 7.41 3.06 0.69
CA VAL A 47 6.32 2.29 1.31
C VAL A 47 5.12 3.19 1.60
N ALA A 48 5.36 4.40 2.13
CA ALA A 48 4.30 5.37 2.39
C ALA A 48 3.56 5.83 1.12
N GLU A 49 4.28 6.13 0.03
CA GLU A 49 3.68 6.52 -1.25
C GLU A 49 2.87 5.38 -1.86
N HIS A 50 3.36 4.14 -1.77
CA HIS A 50 2.64 2.95 -2.20
C HIS A 50 1.34 2.78 -1.41
N SER A 51 1.41 2.76 -0.07
CA SER A 51 0.26 2.59 0.82
C SER A 51 -0.78 3.69 0.61
N LEU A 52 -0.35 4.93 0.38
CA LEU A 52 -1.24 6.05 0.04
C LEU A 52 -1.94 5.83 -1.31
N SER A 53 -1.19 5.41 -2.33
CA SER A 53 -1.72 5.13 -3.67
C SER A 53 -2.75 4.00 -3.64
N VAL A 54 -2.48 2.92 -2.90
CA VAL A 54 -3.41 1.80 -2.67
C VAL A 54 -4.69 2.28 -1.99
N THR A 55 -4.55 3.12 -0.95
CA THR A 55 -5.69 3.65 -0.19
C THR A 55 -6.61 4.51 -1.06
N LEU A 56 -6.04 5.44 -1.80
CA LEU A 56 -6.81 6.32 -2.69
C LEU A 56 -7.48 5.55 -3.82
N ALA A 57 -6.77 4.62 -4.45
CA ALA A 57 -7.30 3.78 -5.53
C ALA A 57 -8.42 2.85 -5.03
N GLY A 58 -8.26 2.24 -3.85
CA GLY A 58 -9.28 1.36 -3.28
C GLY A 58 -10.52 2.10 -2.82
N CYS A 59 -10.36 3.28 -2.24
CA CYS A 59 -11.49 4.15 -1.91
C CYS A 59 -12.27 4.54 -3.18
N ALA A 60 -11.59 5.01 -4.22
CA ALA A 60 -12.20 5.37 -5.49
C ALA A 60 -12.92 4.19 -6.16
N LEU A 61 -12.35 2.98 -6.10
CA LEU A 61 -12.98 1.76 -6.61
C LEU A 61 -14.27 1.44 -5.84
N ALA A 62 -14.23 1.47 -4.50
CA ALA A 62 -15.40 1.22 -3.66
C ALA A 62 -16.52 2.23 -3.92
N GLN A 63 -16.18 3.51 -4.08
CA GLN A 63 -17.12 4.58 -4.43
C GLN A 63 -17.75 4.33 -5.82
N ARG A 64 -16.91 4.09 -6.84
CA ARG A 64 -17.37 3.91 -8.23
C ARG A 64 -18.31 2.71 -8.38
N LEU A 65 -17.99 1.60 -7.71
CA LEU A 65 -18.78 0.37 -7.76
C LEU A 65 -19.87 0.33 -6.70
N ARG A 66 -20.00 1.35 -5.86
CA ARG A 66 -20.96 1.44 -4.76
C ARG A 66 -20.93 0.22 -3.84
N ILE A 67 -19.74 -0.31 -3.59
CA ILE A 67 -19.57 -1.48 -2.72
C ILE A 67 -19.82 -1.05 -1.27
N PRO A 68 -20.77 -1.67 -0.56
CA PRO A 68 -20.98 -1.40 0.85
C PRO A 68 -19.79 -1.88 1.68
N VAL A 69 -19.09 -0.98 2.35
CA VAL A 69 -17.89 -1.25 3.16
C VAL A 69 -17.95 -0.52 4.51
N ASN A 70 -17.15 -0.95 5.46
CA ASN A 70 -16.79 -0.11 6.59
C ASN A 70 -15.74 0.90 6.12
N GLU A 71 -16.13 2.15 5.95
CA GLU A 71 -15.31 3.22 5.40
C GLU A 71 -14.00 3.42 6.19
N ARG A 72 -14.11 3.53 7.52
CA ARG A 72 -12.94 3.68 8.41
C ARG A 72 -11.98 2.49 8.26
N ALA A 73 -12.48 1.27 8.39
CA ALA A 73 -11.64 0.08 8.32
C ALA A 73 -11.00 -0.10 6.94
N LEU A 74 -11.72 0.23 5.85
CA LEU A 74 -11.17 0.18 4.49
C LEU A 74 -9.94 1.09 4.37
N LEU A 75 -10.08 2.36 4.74
CA LEU A 75 -9.01 3.35 4.59
C LEU A 75 -7.82 3.05 5.49
N ARG A 76 -8.06 2.76 6.77
CA ARG A 76 -6.99 2.45 7.74
C ARG A 76 -6.29 1.13 7.42
N GLY A 77 -7.05 0.08 7.10
CA GLY A 77 -6.49 -1.21 6.73
C GLY A 77 -5.66 -1.15 5.45
N MET A 78 -6.07 -0.32 4.47
CA MET A 78 -5.27 -0.08 3.26
C MET A 78 -4.01 0.73 3.55
N LEU A 79 -4.09 1.79 4.36
CA LEU A 79 -2.93 2.61 4.66
C LEU A 79 -1.88 1.86 5.49
N LEU A 80 -2.30 0.90 6.30
CA LEU A 80 -1.44 0.14 7.22
C LEU A 80 -1.06 -1.26 6.70
N HIS A 81 -1.43 -1.65 5.46
CA HIS A 81 -1.21 -3.02 5.01
C HIS A 81 0.27 -3.41 4.96
N ASP A 82 1.13 -2.47 4.65
CA ASP A 82 2.59 -2.61 4.57
C ASP A 82 3.35 -1.90 5.71
N TYR A 83 2.69 -1.68 6.86
CA TYR A 83 3.28 -1.01 8.02
C TYR A 83 4.27 -1.92 8.77
N PHE A 84 5.30 -2.41 8.05
CA PHE A 84 6.32 -3.32 8.59
C PHE A 84 7.53 -2.61 9.21
N LEU A 85 7.79 -1.32 8.92
CA LEU A 85 8.73 -0.41 9.58
C LEU A 85 10.22 -0.81 9.47
N TYR A 86 10.63 -1.39 8.35
CA TYR A 86 12.04 -1.67 8.03
C TYR A 86 12.30 -1.61 6.52
N ASP A 87 13.55 -1.40 6.13
CA ASP A 87 13.94 -1.51 4.72
C ASP A 87 14.23 -2.97 4.38
N TRP A 88 13.34 -3.60 3.61
CA TRP A 88 13.46 -5.00 3.22
C TRP A 88 14.54 -5.25 2.15
N HIS A 89 15.12 -4.19 1.56
CA HIS A 89 16.27 -4.29 0.66
C HIS A 89 17.60 -4.43 1.43
N VAL A 90 17.62 -4.07 2.70
CA VAL A 90 18.79 -4.26 3.56
C VAL A 90 18.79 -5.72 4.07
N PRO A 91 19.83 -6.53 3.77
CA PRO A 91 19.88 -7.91 4.23
C PRO A 91 19.89 -8.00 5.76
N ASP A 92 18.88 -8.62 6.34
CA ASP A 92 18.76 -8.88 7.77
C ASP A 92 18.11 -10.26 7.98
N PRO A 93 18.70 -11.15 8.81
CA PRO A 93 18.12 -12.47 9.11
C PRO A 93 16.70 -12.41 9.69
N SER A 94 16.34 -11.35 10.41
CA SER A 94 14.99 -11.15 10.98
C SER A 94 13.92 -10.93 9.91
N HIS A 95 14.32 -10.42 8.73
CA HIS A 95 13.43 -10.08 7.61
C HIS A 95 13.42 -11.13 6.48
N ARG A 96 14.07 -12.29 6.68
CA ARG A 96 14.06 -13.38 5.69
C ARG A 96 12.63 -13.76 5.32
N PHE A 97 12.42 -14.06 4.04
CA PHE A 97 11.09 -14.36 3.48
C PHE A 97 10.09 -13.20 3.63
N HIS A 98 10.56 -11.97 3.43
CA HIS A 98 9.76 -10.74 3.54
C HIS A 98 8.36 -10.89 2.92
N GLY A 99 8.26 -11.35 1.66
CA GLY A 99 6.98 -11.50 0.96
C GLY A 99 5.92 -12.34 1.70
N PHE A 100 6.35 -13.29 2.54
CA PHE A 100 5.44 -14.12 3.35
C PHE A 100 5.21 -13.57 4.75
N ARG A 101 6.17 -12.85 5.31
CA ARG A 101 6.20 -12.46 6.73
C ARG A 101 5.78 -11.03 7.00
N HIS A 102 5.98 -10.10 6.02
CA HIS A 102 5.66 -8.68 6.26
C HIS A 102 4.21 -8.43 6.67
N PRO A 103 3.17 -9.18 6.21
CA PRO A 103 1.82 -8.94 6.68
C PRO A 103 1.66 -9.18 8.19
N GLY A 104 2.45 -10.11 8.73
CA GLY A 104 2.49 -10.38 10.17
C GLY A 104 3.12 -9.24 10.96
N PHE A 105 4.25 -8.70 10.47
CA PHE A 105 4.92 -7.54 11.06
C PHE A 105 4.05 -6.29 10.96
N ALA A 106 3.50 -6.00 9.78
CA ALA A 106 2.59 -4.87 9.57
C ALA A 106 1.40 -4.91 10.52
N ARG A 107 0.75 -6.09 10.65
CA ARG A 107 -0.35 -6.27 11.60
C ARG A 107 0.07 -6.03 13.05
N ALA A 108 1.21 -6.58 13.47
CA ALA A 108 1.69 -6.42 14.85
C ALA A 108 1.98 -4.96 15.18
N ASN A 109 2.67 -4.25 14.27
CA ASN A 109 2.96 -2.83 14.42
C ASN A 109 1.67 -1.99 14.42
N ALA A 110 0.74 -2.25 13.49
CA ALA A 110 -0.54 -1.54 13.42
C ALA A 110 -1.40 -1.73 14.69
N VAL A 111 -1.39 -2.92 15.30
CA VAL A 111 -2.06 -3.17 16.59
C VAL A 111 -1.39 -2.39 17.71
N ARG A 112 -0.06 -2.40 17.79
CA ARG A 112 0.72 -1.70 18.80
C ARG A 112 0.49 -0.19 18.76
N ASP A 113 0.55 0.41 17.57
CA ASP A 113 0.63 1.86 17.42
C ASP A 113 -0.77 2.52 17.28
N PHE A 114 -1.75 1.81 16.71
CA PHE A 114 -3.05 2.38 16.37
C PHE A 114 -4.27 1.60 16.91
N GLY A 115 -4.06 0.48 17.59
CA GLY A 115 -5.16 -0.32 18.17
C GLY A 115 -6.17 -0.79 17.12
N VAL A 116 -5.69 -1.18 15.91
CA VAL A 116 -6.53 -1.59 14.78
C VAL A 116 -7.49 -2.73 15.15
N ASP A 117 -8.72 -2.67 14.65
CA ASP A 117 -9.77 -3.65 14.96
C ASP A 117 -9.57 -4.99 14.22
N ARG A 118 -10.44 -5.98 14.47
CA ARG A 118 -10.33 -7.31 13.87
C ARG A 118 -10.49 -7.31 12.35
N LEU A 119 -11.28 -6.38 11.80
CA LEU A 119 -11.47 -6.25 10.36
C LEU A 119 -10.20 -5.71 9.70
N GLU A 120 -9.65 -4.61 10.24
CA GLU A 120 -8.37 -4.02 9.81
C GLU A 120 -7.23 -5.04 9.90
N GLN A 121 -7.14 -5.77 11.03
CA GLN A 121 -6.14 -6.84 11.21
C GLN A 121 -6.27 -7.95 10.17
N ASN A 122 -7.48 -8.38 9.82
CA ASN A 122 -7.70 -9.40 8.80
C ASN A 122 -7.27 -8.89 7.43
N MET A 123 -7.61 -7.65 7.09
CA MET A 123 -7.18 -7.01 5.85
C MET A 123 -5.65 -7.04 5.72
N ILE A 124 -4.94 -6.52 6.73
CA ILE A 124 -3.48 -6.44 6.77
C ILE A 124 -2.85 -7.85 6.68
N ALA A 125 -3.34 -8.81 7.47
CA ALA A 125 -2.76 -10.15 7.52
C ALA A 125 -2.98 -10.98 6.25
N ARG A 126 -3.96 -10.64 5.40
CA ARG A 126 -4.41 -11.47 4.26
C ARG A 126 -4.22 -10.83 2.89
N HIS A 127 -3.69 -9.59 2.82
CA HIS A 127 -3.56 -8.88 1.55
C HIS A 127 -2.65 -9.60 0.54
N MET A 128 -1.70 -10.40 1.00
CA MET A 128 -0.78 -11.15 0.12
C MET A 128 -1.37 -12.42 -0.52
N PHE A 129 -2.66 -12.71 -0.33
CA PHE A 129 -3.29 -13.80 -1.09
C PHE A 129 -3.15 -13.57 -2.61
N PRO A 130 -2.83 -14.59 -3.45
CA PRO A 130 -2.66 -16.03 -3.13
C PRO A 130 -1.23 -16.44 -2.74
N LEU A 131 -0.27 -15.53 -2.62
CA LEU A 131 1.09 -15.88 -2.16
C LEU A 131 1.03 -16.51 -0.76
N THR A 132 0.22 -15.96 0.13
CA THR A 132 -0.17 -16.61 1.38
C THR A 132 -1.49 -17.35 1.18
N PRO A 133 -1.65 -18.61 1.69
CA PRO A 133 -2.75 -19.49 1.26
C PRO A 133 -4.13 -19.11 1.84
N ILE A 134 -4.19 -18.25 2.85
CA ILE A 134 -5.46 -17.91 3.50
C ILE A 134 -6.02 -16.63 2.88
N PRO A 135 -7.21 -16.68 2.24
CA PRO A 135 -7.81 -15.52 1.59
C PRO A 135 -8.36 -14.51 2.60
N PRO A 136 -8.57 -13.25 2.17
CA PRO A 136 -9.33 -12.27 2.93
C PRO A 136 -10.74 -12.76 3.26
N SER A 137 -11.22 -12.50 4.49
CA SER A 137 -12.55 -12.90 4.94
C SER A 137 -13.62 -11.83 4.74
N SER A 138 -13.25 -10.66 4.21
CA SER A 138 -14.15 -9.52 4.03
C SER A 138 -14.00 -8.91 2.65
N ARG A 139 -15.02 -8.17 2.21
CA ARG A 139 -14.97 -7.42 0.95
C ARG A 139 -13.91 -6.31 0.97
N GLU A 140 -13.72 -5.67 2.11
CA GLU A 140 -12.67 -4.68 2.33
C GLU A 140 -11.28 -5.29 2.10
N GLY A 141 -11.04 -6.49 2.63
CA GLY A 141 -9.80 -7.23 2.42
C GLY A 141 -9.62 -7.66 0.97
N TRP A 142 -10.67 -8.05 0.25
CA TRP A 142 -10.59 -8.36 -1.18
C TRP A 142 -10.31 -7.13 -2.03
N ILE A 143 -10.92 -5.97 -1.71
CA ILE A 143 -10.62 -4.71 -2.39
C ILE A 143 -9.13 -4.37 -2.21
N LEU A 144 -8.62 -4.42 -0.98
CA LEU A 144 -7.19 -4.23 -0.69
C LEU A 144 -6.32 -5.20 -1.51
N CYS A 145 -6.60 -6.49 -1.44
CA CYS A 145 -5.81 -7.53 -2.10
C CYS A 145 -5.69 -7.31 -3.63
N VAL A 146 -6.77 -6.87 -4.29
CA VAL A 146 -6.80 -6.60 -5.73
C VAL A 146 -6.11 -5.29 -6.07
N VAL A 147 -6.40 -4.23 -5.32
CA VAL A 147 -5.89 -2.89 -5.60
C VAL A 147 -4.39 -2.81 -5.32
N ASP A 148 -3.90 -3.42 -4.25
CA ASP A 148 -2.48 -3.52 -3.95
C ASP A 148 -1.70 -4.09 -5.14
N LYS A 149 -2.11 -5.26 -5.65
CA LYS A 149 -1.45 -5.90 -6.81
C LYS A 149 -1.50 -5.06 -8.07
N TYR A 150 -2.61 -4.37 -8.30
CA TYR A 150 -2.76 -3.46 -9.42
C TYR A 150 -1.79 -2.27 -9.32
N VAL A 151 -1.72 -1.63 -8.15
CA VAL A 151 -0.82 -0.49 -7.90
C VAL A 151 0.64 -0.92 -7.97
N ALA A 152 1.03 -2.00 -7.29
CA ALA A 152 2.39 -2.57 -7.33
C ALA A 152 2.85 -2.89 -8.76
N THR A 153 1.96 -3.47 -9.58
CA THR A 153 2.24 -3.75 -10.99
C THR A 153 2.50 -2.46 -11.78
N ARG A 154 1.67 -1.43 -11.59
CA ARG A 154 1.84 -0.14 -12.26
C ARG A 154 3.15 0.55 -11.86
N GLU A 155 3.49 0.55 -10.58
CA GLU A 155 4.72 1.14 -10.05
C GLU A 155 5.95 0.44 -10.61
N THR A 156 5.94 -0.89 -10.64
CA THR A 156 7.03 -1.70 -11.19
C THR A 156 7.23 -1.43 -12.68
N ILE A 157 6.16 -1.46 -13.48
CA ILE A 157 6.22 -1.18 -14.92
C ILE A 157 6.66 0.27 -15.18
N GLY A 158 6.09 1.24 -14.47
CA GLY A 158 6.46 2.65 -14.58
C GLY A 158 7.92 2.90 -14.25
N GLY A 159 8.44 2.27 -13.20
CA GLY A 159 9.85 2.31 -12.83
C GLY A 159 10.77 1.70 -13.90
N PHE A 160 10.34 0.58 -14.50
CA PHE A 160 11.09 -0.05 -15.59
C PHE A 160 11.17 0.85 -16.84
N VAL A 161 10.04 1.38 -17.29
CA VAL A 161 9.96 2.29 -18.44
C VAL A 161 10.82 3.54 -18.22
N ARG A 162 10.71 4.17 -17.06
CA ARG A 162 11.52 5.35 -16.72
C ARG A 162 13.02 5.06 -16.77
N ARG A 163 13.48 3.96 -16.17
CA ARG A 163 14.90 3.56 -16.22
C ARG A 163 15.37 3.30 -17.64
N HIS A 164 14.54 2.67 -18.48
CA HIS A 164 14.88 2.40 -19.87
C HIS A 164 15.02 3.68 -20.71
N LEU A 165 14.10 4.63 -20.53
CA LEU A 165 14.14 5.93 -21.21
C LEU A 165 15.36 6.75 -20.79
N LEU A 166 15.68 6.79 -19.48
CA LEU A 166 16.87 7.50 -18.98
C LEU A 166 18.18 6.90 -19.51
N ARG A 167 18.27 5.55 -19.59
CA ARG A 167 19.43 4.88 -20.20
C ARG A 167 19.59 5.24 -21.67
N ARG A 168 18.50 5.28 -22.45
CA ARG A 168 18.55 5.67 -23.87
C ARG A 168 18.98 7.12 -24.04
N ALA A 169 18.47 8.04 -23.25
CA ALA A 169 18.87 9.45 -23.25
C ALA A 169 20.35 9.62 -22.92
N SER A 170 20.89 8.91 -21.93
CA SER A 170 22.30 8.94 -21.55
C SER A 170 23.22 8.37 -22.63
N ILE A 171 22.79 7.36 -23.38
CA ILE A 171 23.56 6.81 -24.52
C ILE A 171 23.57 7.79 -25.68
N ALA A 172 22.46 8.44 -25.98
CA ALA A 172 22.33 9.42 -27.02
C ALA A 172 23.23 10.67 -26.79
N SER A 173 23.29 11.15 -25.53
CA SER A 173 24.16 12.29 -25.16
C SER A 173 25.66 11.96 -25.31
N ARG A 174 26.07 10.74 -24.96
CA ARG A 174 27.48 10.30 -25.10
C ARG A 174 27.88 9.99 -26.53
N GLY A 175 26.92 9.66 -27.41
CA GLY A 175 27.18 9.44 -28.86
C GLY A 175 27.43 10.72 -29.63
N GLY A 176 26.83 11.84 -29.22
CA GLY A 176 26.96 13.15 -29.82
C GLY A 176 28.33 13.81 -29.59
N GLU A 177 29.04 13.50 -28.51
CA GLU A 177 30.35 14.07 -28.19
C GLU A 177 31.52 13.43 -28.98
N ARG A 178 31.30 12.29 -29.66
CA ARG A 178 32.36 11.59 -30.41
C ARG A 178 32.46 11.99 -31.89
N THR A 179 31.62 12.88 -32.39
CA THR A 179 31.58 13.28 -33.81
C THR A 179 32.23 14.63 -34.08
N HIS A 180 32.89 15.26 -33.10
CA HIS A 180 33.59 16.54 -33.25
C HIS A 180 35.06 16.48 -32.76
N ALA A 181 35.77 15.38 -33.05
CA ALA A 181 37.22 15.29 -32.86
C ALA A 181 37.93 14.92 -34.16
#